data_52714cc84e6763dfd9a5d1a3ebd62225
#
_entry.id   52714cc84e6763dfd9a5d1a3ebd62225
#
_cell.length_a   1.000
_cell.length_b   1.000
_cell.length_c   1.000
_cell.angle_alpha   90.00
_cell.angle_beta   90.00
_cell.angle_gamma   90.00
#
_symmetry.space_group_name_H-M   'P 1'
#
loop_
_entity.id
_entity.type
_entity.pdbx_description
1 polymer ?
#
loop_
_entity_poly.entity_id
_entity_poly.type
_entity_poly.pdbx_seq_one_letter_code
_entity_poly.pdbx_strand_id
1 'polypeptide(L)'
;MKKCYNRGQEMKQLHEMQRQSYEDYSRFVVLTGRRRVGKTSLVYRLMDETKETAPGLYFFVGRKAEATLLSNFCEEVREKLGEYVPEGVTSFRSLMQLLLEIGKRRRFTLFIDEFQEFDNVNPEVFSDMQELWDKYKKKTNVCLIVSGSIFRMMEKIFKDEGQPLFGRDDCTIKLQPFTTATMREILGDYKADYTNEDLLALWTITGGVTRYIEVLMNNRCTSVNQMLHYVCMSGDSFFMDEGRSVLLQEFGKQYGTYFSILDQIAHGDVTQNEIEAALAMKSLGGQLKMLEEKYGIVQKKRPVGAKEGSQTVRYGIQDNFFRFWFRYIHRYSSLIEIQNLPALEQIMVNDYTTFSGIALERWFRQKMMESCRYRVIGGWWQGGGKNAKGNNDDFEIDIVAETLDGSVEAYEVKRNPQKYNPARLREKVGMMQRHLYRGQEVKMFGLSIEEM
;
A
#
# COMPACT_ATOMS: atom_id res chain seq x y z
N MET A 1 -13.59 -13.08 -5.57
CA MET A 1 -13.80 -13.51 -4.13
C MET A 1 -15.26 -13.82 -3.89
N LYS A 2 -15.59 -14.61 -2.83
CA LYS A 2 -16.98 -15.02 -2.51
C LYS A 2 -17.92 -13.85 -2.15
N LYS A 3 -17.39 -12.82 -1.48
CA LYS A 3 -18.13 -11.62 -1.05
C LYS A 3 -17.22 -10.40 -1.04
N CYS A 4 -17.77 -9.23 -0.79
CA CYS A 4 -17.01 -8.02 -0.52
C CYS A 4 -16.61 -8.00 0.97
N TYR A 5 -15.33 -8.00 1.25
CA TYR A 5 -14.80 -8.00 2.61
C TYR A 5 -14.40 -6.60 3.05
N ASN A 6 -14.69 -6.27 4.31
CA ASN A 6 -14.16 -5.11 5.05
C ASN A 6 -14.06 -3.79 4.25
N ARG A 7 -15.15 -3.38 3.61
CA ARG A 7 -15.28 -2.07 2.92
C ARG A 7 -16.56 -1.35 3.31
N GLY A 8 -17.17 -1.77 4.42
CA GLY A 8 -18.45 -1.24 4.85
C GLY A 8 -18.38 0.22 5.29
N GLN A 9 -17.30 0.64 5.92
CA GLN A 9 -17.11 2.02 6.37
C GLN A 9 -16.84 2.95 5.19
N GLU A 10 -15.97 2.56 4.27
CA GLU A 10 -15.64 3.34 3.08
C GLU A 10 -16.86 3.44 2.15
N MET A 11 -17.65 2.35 2.00
CA MET A 11 -18.90 2.38 1.24
C MET A 11 -19.91 3.33 1.88
N LYS A 12 -20.06 3.32 3.20
CA LYS A 12 -20.96 4.26 3.90
C LYS A 12 -20.54 5.72 3.66
N GLN A 13 -19.25 6.01 3.72
CA GLN A 13 -18.74 7.36 3.44
C GLN A 13 -19.01 7.78 1.99
N LEU A 14 -18.80 6.88 1.03
CA LEU A 14 -19.07 7.17 -0.39
C LEU A 14 -20.57 7.40 -0.65
N HIS A 15 -21.43 6.57 -0.09
CA HIS A 15 -22.88 6.75 -0.20
C HIS A 15 -23.34 8.07 0.42
N GLU A 16 -22.78 8.45 1.58
CA GLU A 16 -23.13 9.70 2.24
C GLU A 16 -22.68 10.92 1.41
N MET A 17 -21.48 10.89 0.85
CA MET A 17 -20.99 11.96 -0.03
C MET A 17 -21.84 12.07 -1.30
N GLN A 18 -22.20 10.93 -1.90
CA GLN A 18 -23.07 10.89 -3.06
C GLN A 18 -24.48 11.43 -2.74
N ARG A 19 -25.07 11.01 -1.63
CA ARG A 19 -26.37 11.50 -1.16
C ARG A 19 -26.36 13.01 -0.97
N GLN A 20 -25.35 13.55 -0.25
CA GLN A 20 -25.20 14.99 -0.06
C GLN A 20 -25.01 15.73 -1.38
N SER A 21 -24.27 15.15 -2.34
CA SER A 21 -24.12 15.74 -3.67
C SER A 21 -25.46 15.90 -4.39
N TYR A 22 -26.36 14.96 -4.23
CA TYR A 22 -27.63 14.90 -4.95
C TYR A 22 -28.75 15.70 -4.27
N GLU A 23 -28.69 15.84 -2.94
CA GLU A 23 -29.72 16.53 -2.16
C GLU A 23 -29.40 18.02 -1.93
N ASP A 24 -28.11 18.38 -1.91
CA ASP A 24 -27.68 19.74 -1.56
C ASP A 24 -26.88 20.39 -2.71
N TYR A 25 -25.57 20.12 -2.80
CA TYR A 25 -24.68 20.60 -3.85
C TYR A 25 -23.50 19.66 -4.06
N SER A 26 -22.79 19.81 -5.16
CA SER A 26 -21.69 18.93 -5.56
C SER A 26 -20.66 18.70 -4.47
N ARG A 27 -20.21 17.44 -4.33
CA ARG A 27 -19.15 17.02 -3.41
C ARG A 27 -17.96 16.49 -4.18
N PHE A 28 -16.77 16.72 -3.63
CA PHE A 28 -15.51 16.28 -4.18
C PHE A 28 -14.87 15.26 -3.24
N VAL A 29 -14.77 14.02 -3.68
CA VAL A 29 -14.19 12.91 -2.92
C VAL A 29 -12.85 12.51 -3.51
N VAL A 30 -11.84 12.41 -2.66
CA VAL A 30 -10.51 11.92 -3.02
C VAL A 30 -10.31 10.52 -2.46
N LEU A 31 -10.14 9.54 -3.34
CA LEU A 31 -9.91 8.15 -2.97
C LEU A 31 -8.46 7.77 -3.23
N THR A 32 -7.69 7.58 -2.16
CA THR A 32 -6.27 7.24 -2.23
C THR A 32 -6.02 5.82 -1.73
N GLY A 33 -4.87 5.29 -2.04
CA GLY A 33 -4.42 3.97 -1.59
C GLY A 33 -3.53 3.34 -2.64
N ARG A 34 -2.69 2.41 -2.18
CA ARG A 34 -1.75 1.74 -3.08
C ARG A 34 -2.45 1.05 -4.25
N ARG A 35 -1.66 0.73 -5.27
CA ARG A 35 -2.14 -0.04 -6.42
C ARG A 35 -2.70 -1.40 -5.98
N ARG A 36 -3.70 -1.91 -6.67
CA ARG A 36 -4.32 -3.23 -6.42
C ARG A 36 -5.12 -3.37 -5.12
N VAL A 37 -5.33 -2.27 -4.36
CA VAL A 37 -6.09 -2.31 -3.09
C VAL A 37 -7.61 -2.29 -3.27
N GLY A 38 -8.10 -2.11 -4.52
CA GLY A 38 -9.52 -2.19 -4.85
C GLY A 38 -10.26 -0.85 -4.95
N LYS A 39 -9.57 0.28 -5.19
CA LYS A 39 -10.19 1.61 -5.35
C LYS A 39 -11.27 1.62 -6.43
N THR A 40 -10.88 1.26 -7.65
CA THR A 40 -11.77 1.22 -8.81
C THR A 40 -12.98 0.31 -8.59
N SER A 41 -12.76 -0.88 -8.03
CA SER A 41 -13.85 -1.84 -7.71
C SER A 41 -14.84 -1.27 -6.69
N LEU A 42 -14.36 -0.47 -5.72
CA LEU A 42 -15.22 0.14 -4.70
C LEU A 42 -16.16 1.19 -5.34
N VAL A 43 -15.63 2.03 -6.23
CA VAL A 43 -16.45 3.06 -6.92
C VAL A 43 -17.40 2.44 -7.94
N TYR A 44 -16.95 1.43 -8.69
CA TYR A 44 -17.87 0.69 -9.58
C TYR A 44 -19.04 0.08 -8.82
N ARG A 45 -18.78 -0.46 -7.64
CA ARG A 45 -19.86 -0.98 -6.78
C ARG A 45 -20.82 0.13 -6.36
N LEU A 46 -20.36 1.28 -5.92
CA LEU A 46 -21.20 2.44 -5.62
C LEU A 46 -22.07 2.80 -6.83
N MET A 47 -21.46 2.92 -8.02
CA MET A 47 -22.17 3.28 -9.25
C MET A 47 -23.21 2.21 -9.65
N ASP A 48 -22.91 0.92 -9.48
CA ASP A 48 -23.86 -0.15 -9.78
C ASP A 48 -25.03 -0.18 -8.79
N GLU A 49 -24.77 0.01 -7.49
CA GLU A 49 -25.81 0.09 -6.45
C GLU A 49 -26.75 1.30 -6.65
N THR A 50 -26.30 2.35 -7.34
CA THR A 50 -27.07 3.59 -7.53
C THR A 50 -27.47 3.87 -8.98
N LYS A 51 -27.21 2.96 -9.91
CA LYS A 51 -27.46 3.16 -11.36
C LYS A 51 -28.92 3.51 -11.71
N GLU A 52 -29.88 3.02 -10.95
CA GLU A 52 -31.31 3.31 -11.15
C GLU A 52 -31.70 4.74 -10.73
N THR A 53 -30.89 5.37 -9.86
CA THR A 53 -31.18 6.70 -9.32
C THR A 53 -30.38 7.81 -10.01
N ALA A 54 -29.18 7.51 -10.46
CA ALA A 54 -28.30 8.43 -11.16
C ALA A 54 -27.23 7.69 -11.96
N PRO A 55 -26.92 8.14 -13.18
CA PRO A 55 -25.86 7.54 -14.00
C PRO A 55 -24.48 7.82 -13.41
N GLY A 56 -23.54 6.90 -13.69
CA GLY A 56 -22.12 7.05 -13.37
C GLY A 56 -21.29 7.17 -14.64
N LEU A 57 -20.38 8.13 -14.66
CA LEU A 57 -19.34 8.31 -15.69
C LEU A 57 -18.00 7.82 -15.16
N TYR A 58 -17.25 7.11 -15.98
CA TYR A 58 -15.92 6.62 -15.65
C TYR A 58 -14.86 7.15 -16.63
N PHE A 59 -13.94 7.96 -16.13
CA PHE A 59 -12.83 8.51 -16.87
C PHE A 59 -11.52 7.91 -16.35
N PHE A 60 -10.82 7.17 -17.21
CA PHE A 60 -9.50 6.65 -16.90
C PHE A 60 -8.42 7.52 -17.53
N VAL A 61 -7.58 8.13 -16.70
CA VAL A 61 -6.47 8.98 -17.15
C VAL A 61 -5.24 8.11 -17.41
N GLY A 62 -5.15 7.59 -18.64
CA GLY A 62 -3.96 6.84 -19.08
C GLY A 62 -2.89 7.76 -19.64
N ARG A 63 -1.67 7.26 -19.78
CA ARG A 63 -0.54 7.96 -20.43
C ARG A 63 -0.72 7.99 -21.95
N LYS A 64 -1.71 8.73 -22.41
CA LYS A 64 -2.07 8.93 -23.82
C LYS A 64 -2.07 10.43 -24.12
N ALA A 65 -2.07 10.78 -25.41
CA ALA A 65 -2.27 12.17 -25.83
C ALA A 65 -3.63 12.69 -25.32
N GLU A 66 -3.67 13.94 -24.87
CA GLU A 66 -4.89 14.57 -24.31
C GLU A 66 -6.08 14.46 -25.26
N ALA A 67 -5.87 14.68 -26.55
CA ALA A 67 -6.93 14.56 -27.56
C ALA A 67 -7.58 13.15 -27.60
N THR A 68 -6.80 12.10 -27.40
CA THR A 68 -7.31 10.71 -27.34
C THR A 68 -8.13 10.48 -26.09
N LEU A 69 -7.66 10.98 -24.93
CA LEU A 69 -8.40 10.87 -23.66
C LEU A 69 -9.72 11.64 -23.77
N LEU A 70 -9.67 12.86 -24.30
CA LEU A 70 -10.84 13.72 -24.47
C LEU A 70 -11.89 13.06 -25.36
N SER A 71 -11.49 12.45 -26.48
CA SER A 71 -12.40 11.72 -27.37
C SER A 71 -13.14 10.60 -26.63
N ASN A 72 -12.39 9.79 -25.87
CA ASN A 72 -12.99 8.69 -25.08
C ASN A 72 -13.95 9.23 -24.00
N PHE A 73 -13.60 10.32 -23.33
CA PHE A 73 -14.44 10.92 -22.30
C PHE A 73 -15.72 11.52 -22.89
N CYS A 74 -15.63 12.15 -24.06
CA CYS A 74 -16.80 12.66 -24.78
C CYS A 74 -17.75 11.54 -25.23
N GLU A 75 -17.21 10.39 -25.62
CA GLU A 75 -17.99 9.20 -25.98
C GLU A 75 -18.73 8.65 -24.76
N GLU A 76 -18.05 8.49 -23.62
CA GLU A 76 -18.66 8.08 -22.35
C GLU A 76 -19.80 9.01 -21.92
N VAL A 77 -19.66 10.32 -22.09
CA VAL A 77 -20.73 11.31 -21.83
C VAL A 77 -21.95 11.08 -22.72
N ARG A 78 -21.73 10.87 -24.03
CA ARG A 78 -22.82 10.60 -24.97
C ARG A 78 -23.56 9.29 -24.63
N GLU A 79 -22.80 8.23 -24.34
CA GLU A 79 -23.38 6.92 -24.06
C GLU A 79 -24.13 6.86 -22.71
N LYS A 80 -23.52 7.37 -21.64
CA LYS A 80 -24.03 7.23 -20.27
C LYS A 80 -25.03 8.32 -19.89
N LEU A 81 -24.85 9.54 -20.37
CA LEU A 81 -25.77 10.63 -20.09
C LEU A 81 -26.79 10.86 -21.21
N GLY A 82 -26.56 10.35 -22.43
CA GLY A 82 -27.39 10.66 -23.59
C GLY A 82 -27.31 12.15 -23.97
N GLU A 83 -26.26 12.85 -23.59
CA GLU A 83 -26.09 14.28 -23.78
C GLU A 83 -25.31 14.59 -25.07
N TYR A 84 -25.72 15.61 -25.75
CA TYR A 84 -24.96 16.12 -26.91
C TYR A 84 -23.67 16.79 -26.43
N VAL A 85 -22.55 16.38 -27.00
CA VAL A 85 -21.25 17.00 -26.77
C VAL A 85 -20.91 17.87 -28.01
N PRO A 86 -20.90 19.21 -27.89
CA PRO A 86 -20.60 20.10 -28.98
C PRO A 86 -19.17 19.90 -29.54
N GLU A 87 -18.99 20.18 -30.84
CA GLU A 87 -17.66 20.15 -31.50
C GLU A 87 -16.65 21.13 -30.87
N GLY A 88 -17.10 22.16 -30.21
CA GLY A 88 -16.26 23.13 -29.47
C GLY A 88 -15.66 22.58 -28.18
N VAL A 89 -15.97 21.34 -27.77
CA VAL A 89 -15.34 20.67 -26.62
C VAL A 89 -14.00 20.07 -27.10
N THR A 90 -12.95 20.87 -27.01
CA THR A 90 -11.60 20.55 -27.53
C THR A 90 -10.54 20.43 -26.46
N SER A 91 -10.91 20.56 -25.15
CA SER A 91 -10.02 20.45 -24.01
C SER A 91 -10.73 19.80 -22.82
N PHE A 92 -9.97 19.29 -21.86
CA PHE A 92 -10.54 18.78 -20.61
C PHE A 92 -11.31 19.90 -19.87
N ARG A 93 -10.81 21.13 -19.89
CA ARG A 93 -11.51 22.30 -19.32
C ARG A 93 -12.92 22.46 -19.90
N SER A 94 -13.05 22.45 -21.22
CA SER A 94 -14.35 22.64 -21.90
C SER A 94 -15.30 21.45 -21.63
N LEU A 95 -14.77 20.24 -21.55
CA LEU A 95 -15.54 19.04 -21.15
C LEU A 95 -16.03 19.14 -19.70
N MET A 96 -15.15 19.51 -18.77
CA MET A 96 -15.51 19.65 -17.36
C MET A 96 -16.54 20.76 -17.15
N GLN A 97 -16.43 21.87 -17.88
CA GLN A 97 -17.44 22.94 -17.87
C GLN A 97 -18.79 22.41 -18.36
N LEU A 98 -18.82 21.67 -19.48
CA LEU A 98 -20.05 21.04 -20.00
C LEU A 98 -20.68 20.10 -18.94
N LEU A 99 -19.90 19.25 -18.30
CA LEU A 99 -20.38 18.34 -17.26
C LEU A 99 -20.99 19.10 -16.08
N LEU A 100 -20.36 20.19 -15.63
CA LEU A 100 -20.89 21.02 -14.56
C LEU A 100 -22.17 21.77 -15.01
N GLU A 101 -22.29 22.21 -16.25
CA GLU A 101 -23.55 22.76 -16.78
C GLU A 101 -24.68 21.72 -16.82
N ILE A 102 -24.37 20.48 -17.22
CA ILE A 102 -25.31 19.34 -17.12
C ILE A 102 -25.70 19.09 -15.65
N GLY A 103 -24.73 19.19 -14.72
CA GLY A 103 -24.94 19.02 -13.29
C GLY A 103 -25.90 20.02 -12.65
N LYS A 104 -26.24 21.15 -13.29
CA LYS A 104 -27.28 22.07 -12.81
C LYS A 104 -28.71 21.53 -12.95
N ARG A 105 -28.93 20.63 -13.89
CA ARG A 105 -30.24 20.08 -14.22
C ARG A 105 -30.38 18.58 -14.00
N ARG A 106 -29.27 17.90 -13.79
CA ARG A 106 -29.21 16.44 -13.64
C ARG A 106 -28.14 16.02 -12.66
N ARG A 107 -28.45 15.13 -11.73
CA ARG A 107 -27.48 14.53 -10.83
C ARG A 107 -26.79 13.33 -11.48
N PHE A 108 -25.50 13.17 -11.22
CA PHE A 108 -24.70 12.02 -11.66
C PHE A 108 -23.42 11.90 -10.84
N THR A 109 -22.79 10.72 -10.89
CA THR A 109 -21.44 10.51 -10.33
C THR A 109 -20.42 10.59 -11.46
N LEU A 110 -19.37 11.40 -11.29
CA LEU A 110 -18.20 11.43 -12.15
C LEU A 110 -17.02 10.81 -11.41
N PHE A 111 -16.53 9.68 -11.91
CA PHE A 111 -15.33 9.03 -11.37
C PHE A 111 -14.15 9.19 -12.33
N ILE A 112 -13.08 9.85 -11.86
CA ILE A 112 -11.83 10.02 -12.60
C ILE A 112 -10.76 9.19 -11.93
N ASP A 113 -10.33 8.11 -12.58
CA ASP A 113 -9.33 7.16 -12.06
C ASP A 113 -7.93 7.50 -12.58
N GLU A 114 -6.89 7.25 -11.78
CA GLU A 114 -5.50 7.63 -11.99
C GLU A 114 -5.32 9.15 -12.22
N PHE A 115 -6.05 9.93 -11.43
CA PHE A 115 -6.15 11.39 -11.55
C PHE A 115 -4.79 12.11 -11.54
N GLN A 116 -3.80 11.55 -10.80
CA GLN A 116 -2.43 12.10 -10.77
C GLN A 116 -1.73 12.06 -12.15
N GLU A 117 -2.19 11.22 -13.07
CA GLU A 117 -1.58 11.16 -14.41
C GLU A 117 -1.81 12.44 -15.26
N PHE A 118 -2.74 13.30 -14.86
CA PHE A 118 -2.85 14.63 -15.48
C PHE A 118 -1.57 15.46 -15.31
N ASP A 119 -0.76 15.24 -14.26
CA ASP A 119 0.55 15.88 -14.12
C ASP A 119 1.49 15.60 -15.31
N ASN A 120 1.33 14.41 -15.94
CA ASN A 120 2.09 14.01 -17.12
C ASN A 120 1.42 14.36 -18.45
N VAL A 121 0.09 14.43 -18.49
CA VAL A 121 -0.70 14.65 -19.72
C VAL A 121 -0.92 16.14 -19.98
N ASN A 122 -1.44 16.85 -18.99
CA ASN A 122 -1.69 18.28 -19.02
C ASN A 122 -1.86 18.83 -17.60
N PRO A 123 -0.80 19.36 -16.97
CA PRO A 123 -0.85 19.88 -15.59
C PRO A 123 -1.81 21.06 -15.39
N GLU A 124 -2.18 21.79 -16.44
CA GLU A 124 -3.11 22.91 -16.38
C GLU A 124 -4.51 22.48 -15.92
N VAL A 125 -4.85 21.20 -16.09
CA VAL A 125 -6.11 20.59 -15.64
C VAL A 125 -6.39 20.87 -14.16
N PHE A 126 -5.37 20.88 -13.31
CA PHE A 126 -5.57 21.12 -11.86
C PHE A 126 -6.04 22.55 -11.58
N SER A 127 -5.47 23.55 -12.29
CA SER A 127 -5.88 24.96 -12.19
C SER A 127 -7.25 25.20 -12.80
N ASP A 128 -7.53 24.57 -13.93
CA ASP A 128 -8.82 24.63 -14.60
C ASP A 128 -9.93 24.04 -13.73
N MET A 129 -9.67 22.89 -13.11
CA MET A 129 -10.61 22.27 -12.18
C MET A 129 -10.84 23.14 -10.94
N GLN A 130 -9.80 23.78 -10.41
CA GLN A 130 -9.94 24.73 -9.32
C GLN A 130 -10.95 25.82 -9.65
N GLU A 131 -10.72 26.53 -10.75
CA GLU A 131 -11.58 27.65 -11.17
C GLU A 131 -13.03 27.21 -11.41
N LEU A 132 -13.20 26.11 -12.15
CA LEU A 132 -14.52 25.58 -12.46
C LEU A 132 -15.24 25.09 -11.21
N TRP A 133 -14.53 24.36 -10.32
CA TRP A 133 -15.12 23.86 -9.10
C TRP A 133 -15.59 24.98 -8.17
N ASP A 134 -14.74 26.00 -7.95
CA ASP A 134 -15.08 27.15 -7.12
C ASP A 134 -16.30 27.91 -7.67
N LYS A 135 -16.45 27.98 -9.00
CA LYS A 135 -17.58 28.65 -9.68
C LYS A 135 -18.90 27.87 -9.62
N TYR A 136 -18.81 26.53 -9.75
CA TYR A 136 -19.98 25.69 -10.00
C TYR A 136 -20.40 24.82 -8.81
N LYS A 137 -19.52 24.49 -7.87
CA LYS A 137 -19.76 23.55 -6.76
C LYS A 137 -21.14 23.71 -6.11
N LYS A 138 -21.51 24.95 -5.75
CA LYS A 138 -22.78 25.25 -5.05
C LYS A 138 -24.00 25.38 -5.97
N LYS A 139 -23.85 25.15 -7.26
CA LYS A 139 -24.90 25.33 -8.28
C LYS A 139 -25.21 24.04 -9.03
N THR A 140 -24.59 22.95 -8.65
CA THR A 140 -24.63 21.67 -9.35
C THR A 140 -24.79 20.49 -8.40
N ASN A 141 -25.25 19.35 -8.91
CA ASN A 141 -25.47 18.12 -8.15
C ASN A 141 -24.60 16.97 -8.70
N VAL A 142 -23.30 17.15 -8.71
CA VAL A 142 -22.32 16.16 -9.18
C VAL A 142 -21.55 15.57 -8.02
N CYS A 143 -21.53 14.25 -7.89
CA CYS A 143 -20.60 13.55 -7.02
C CYS A 143 -19.30 13.30 -7.79
N LEU A 144 -18.30 14.16 -7.57
CA LEU A 144 -16.99 14.02 -8.18
C LEU A 144 -16.11 13.14 -7.29
N ILE A 145 -15.70 12.00 -7.81
CA ILE A 145 -14.77 11.08 -7.14
C ILE A 145 -13.50 11.01 -7.99
N VAL A 146 -12.35 11.31 -7.41
CA VAL A 146 -11.06 11.10 -8.07
C VAL A 146 -10.25 10.05 -7.33
N SER A 147 -9.55 9.18 -8.06
CA SER A 147 -8.67 8.21 -7.43
C SER A 147 -7.26 8.28 -7.98
N GLY A 148 -6.29 7.90 -7.12
CA GLY A 148 -4.90 7.78 -7.51
C GLY A 148 -4.18 6.68 -6.74
N SER A 149 -3.26 6.02 -7.43
CA SER A 149 -2.46 4.93 -6.87
C SER A 149 -1.16 5.42 -6.21
N ILE A 150 -0.64 6.58 -6.60
CA ILE A 150 0.56 7.19 -6.04
C ILE A 150 0.15 8.12 -4.90
N PHE A 151 0.13 7.57 -3.68
CA PHE A 151 -0.37 8.27 -2.50
C PHE A 151 0.26 9.65 -2.30
N ARG A 152 1.59 9.75 -2.42
CA ARG A 152 2.31 11.03 -2.23
C ARG A 152 2.01 12.07 -3.30
N MET A 153 1.74 11.66 -4.54
CA MET A 153 1.30 12.61 -5.58
C MET A 153 -0.10 13.13 -5.27
N MET A 154 -1.01 12.26 -4.84
CA MET A 154 -2.35 12.68 -4.41
C MET A 154 -2.29 13.59 -3.19
N GLU A 155 -1.44 13.29 -2.20
CA GLU A 155 -1.20 14.20 -1.07
C GLU A 155 -0.68 15.56 -1.55
N LYS A 156 0.29 15.59 -2.45
CA LYS A 156 0.80 16.84 -3.03
C LYS A 156 -0.33 17.64 -3.69
N ILE A 157 -1.13 17.01 -4.54
CA ILE A 157 -2.21 17.71 -5.29
C ILE A 157 -3.27 18.31 -4.35
N PHE A 158 -3.63 17.62 -3.24
CA PHE A 158 -4.76 18.00 -2.40
C PHE A 158 -4.40 18.55 -1.03
N LYS A 159 -3.18 18.35 -0.52
CA LYS A 159 -2.75 18.72 0.84
C LYS A 159 -1.58 19.71 0.87
N ASP A 160 -0.93 20.00 -0.25
CA ASP A 160 0.11 21.02 -0.34
C ASP A 160 -0.55 22.38 -0.63
N GLU A 161 -0.31 23.37 0.24
CA GLU A 161 -0.89 24.73 0.17
C GLU A 161 -0.57 25.47 -1.14
N GLY A 162 0.54 25.12 -1.81
CA GLY A 162 0.93 25.68 -3.09
C GLY A 162 0.19 25.10 -4.30
N GLN A 163 -0.67 24.10 -4.13
CA GLN A 163 -1.34 23.43 -5.25
C GLN A 163 -2.77 23.94 -5.48
N PRO A 164 -3.22 23.98 -6.77
CA PRO A 164 -4.53 24.53 -7.12
C PRO A 164 -5.70 23.87 -6.39
N LEU A 165 -5.65 22.55 -6.17
CA LEU A 165 -6.75 21.80 -5.57
C LEU A 165 -6.65 21.65 -4.05
N PHE A 166 -5.70 22.34 -3.40
CA PHE A 166 -5.57 22.34 -1.95
C PHE A 166 -6.88 22.70 -1.23
N GLY A 167 -7.32 21.82 -0.31
CA GLY A 167 -8.51 22.06 0.52
C GLY A 167 -9.85 22.08 -0.22
N ARG A 168 -9.93 21.58 -1.46
CA ARG A 168 -11.17 21.54 -2.25
C ARG A 168 -11.92 20.23 -2.14
N ASP A 169 -11.29 19.21 -1.60
CA ASP A 169 -11.96 17.95 -1.28
C ASP A 169 -12.88 18.09 -0.06
N ASP A 170 -14.06 17.51 -0.15
CA ASP A 170 -15.01 17.42 0.97
C ASP A 170 -14.74 16.17 1.82
N CYS A 171 -14.14 15.14 1.22
CA CYS A 171 -13.81 13.88 1.88
C CYS A 171 -12.59 13.24 1.23
N THR A 172 -11.61 12.85 2.05
CA THR A 172 -10.50 11.99 1.61
C THR A 172 -10.64 10.62 2.24
N ILE A 173 -10.76 9.57 1.42
CA ILE A 173 -10.82 8.17 1.83
C ILE A 173 -9.50 7.51 1.46
N LYS A 174 -8.78 6.98 2.47
CA LYS A 174 -7.54 6.25 2.26
C LYS A 174 -7.78 4.76 2.37
N LEU A 175 -7.85 4.08 1.21
CA LEU A 175 -8.02 2.63 1.16
C LEU A 175 -6.74 1.92 1.60
N GLN A 176 -6.85 1.13 2.67
CA GLN A 176 -5.75 0.32 3.19
C GLN A 176 -5.86 -1.13 2.69
N PRO A 177 -4.74 -1.89 2.67
CA PRO A 177 -4.81 -3.34 2.58
C PRO A 177 -5.75 -3.94 3.64
N PHE A 178 -6.19 -5.16 3.44
CA PHE A 178 -7.07 -5.82 4.41
C PHE A 178 -6.37 -5.99 5.77
N THR A 179 -7.17 -5.84 6.83
CA THR A 179 -6.73 -6.05 8.21
C THR A 179 -6.39 -7.51 8.47
N THR A 180 -5.65 -7.76 9.55
CA THR A 180 -5.36 -9.12 10.02
C THR A 180 -6.63 -9.93 10.29
N ALA A 181 -7.65 -9.30 10.87
CA ALA A 181 -8.96 -9.90 11.10
C ALA A 181 -9.67 -10.27 9.78
N THR A 182 -9.65 -9.37 8.80
CA THR A 182 -10.25 -9.62 7.48
C THR A 182 -9.55 -10.75 6.74
N MET A 183 -8.23 -10.84 6.83
CA MET A 183 -7.47 -11.93 6.21
C MET A 183 -7.84 -13.29 6.80
N ARG A 184 -8.03 -13.37 8.12
CA ARG A 184 -8.55 -14.59 8.80
C ARG A 184 -9.95 -14.94 8.30
N GLU A 185 -10.84 -13.96 8.21
CA GLU A 185 -12.20 -14.16 7.69
C GLU A 185 -12.16 -14.70 6.26
N ILE A 186 -11.38 -14.07 5.37
CA ILE A 186 -11.26 -14.51 3.99
C ILE A 186 -10.76 -15.94 3.91
N LEU A 187 -9.64 -16.25 4.57
CA LEU A 187 -9.07 -17.58 4.50
C LEU A 187 -10.02 -18.64 5.08
N GLY A 188 -10.69 -18.32 6.19
CA GLY A 188 -11.72 -19.19 6.81
C GLY A 188 -12.92 -19.48 5.92
N ASP A 189 -13.37 -18.50 5.14
CA ASP A 189 -14.45 -18.68 4.16
C ASP A 189 -14.07 -19.65 3.01
N TYR A 190 -12.77 -19.74 2.68
CA TYR A 190 -12.28 -20.64 1.63
C TYR A 190 -11.80 -22.00 2.15
N LYS A 191 -11.27 -22.03 3.38
CA LYS A 191 -10.75 -23.22 4.06
C LYS A 191 -11.00 -23.10 5.57
N ALA A 192 -12.04 -23.75 6.06
CA ALA A 192 -12.46 -23.64 7.48
C ALA A 192 -11.39 -24.16 8.47
N ASP A 193 -10.59 -25.15 8.05
CA ASP A 193 -9.51 -25.78 8.81
C ASP A 193 -8.11 -25.25 8.45
N TYR A 194 -8.02 -23.97 8.05
CA TYR A 194 -6.73 -23.37 7.75
C TYR A 194 -5.82 -23.33 8.99
N THR A 195 -4.54 -23.39 8.75
CA THR A 195 -3.52 -23.29 9.82
C THR A 195 -2.96 -21.86 9.90
N ASN A 196 -2.33 -21.51 11.02
CA ASN A 196 -1.60 -20.25 11.14
C ASN A 196 -0.44 -20.15 10.11
N GLU A 197 0.13 -21.28 9.70
CA GLU A 197 1.09 -21.34 8.60
C GLU A 197 0.48 -20.90 7.27
N ASP A 198 -0.74 -21.34 6.97
CA ASP A 198 -1.46 -20.92 5.76
C ASP A 198 -1.78 -19.43 5.79
N LEU A 199 -2.18 -18.91 6.95
CA LEU A 199 -2.45 -17.49 7.15
C LEU A 199 -1.17 -16.65 7.01
N LEU A 200 -0.06 -17.11 7.58
CA LEU A 200 1.23 -16.45 7.46
C LEU A 200 1.71 -16.44 6.00
N ALA A 201 1.47 -17.51 5.24
CA ALA A 201 1.82 -17.56 3.82
C ALA A 201 1.00 -16.54 3.02
N LEU A 202 -0.30 -16.48 3.25
CA LEU A 202 -1.18 -15.49 2.62
C LEU A 202 -0.69 -14.06 2.91
N TRP A 203 -0.36 -13.76 4.17
CA TRP A 203 0.20 -12.47 4.58
C TRP A 203 1.57 -12.19 3.95
N THR A 204 2.46 -13.17 3.96
CA THR A 204 3.83 -13.04 3.46
C THR A 204 3.86 -12.72 1.97
N ILE A 205 2.99 -13.36 1.19
CA ILE A 205 2.91 -13.19 -0.27
C ILE A 205 2.12 -11.92 -0.64
N THR A 206 1.00 -11.64 0.05
CA THR A 206 0.05 -10.62 -0.40
C THR A 206 0.12 -9.30 0.34
N GLY A 207 0.61 -9.30 1.59
CA GLY A 207 0.59 -8.12 2.45
C GLY A 207 -0.82 -7.54 2.68
N GLY A 208 -1.87 -8.35 2.54
CA GLY A 208 -3.25 -7.90 2.68
C GLY A 208 -3.82 -7.20 1.43
N VAL A 209 -3.10 -7.15 0.32
CA VAL A 209 -3.54 -6.47 -0.90
C VAL A 209 -4.66 -7.25 -1.58
N THR A 210 -5.78 -6.58 -1.78
CA THR A 210 -7.05 -7.17 -2.25
C THR A 210 -6.87 -8.02 -3.50
N ARG A 211 -6.20 -7.50 -4.55
CA ARG A 211 -6.05 -8.21 -5.83
C ARG A 211 -5.21 -9.46 -5.70
N TYR A 212 -4.15 -9.45 -4.88
CA TYR A 212 -3.28 -10.60 -4.69
C TYR A 212 -4.00 -11.73 -3.94
N ILE A 213 -4.76 -11.36 -2.91
CA ILE A 213 -5.61 -12.31 -2.20
C ILE A 213 -6.68 -12.88 -3.14
N GLU A 214 -7.33 -12.02 -3.92
CA GLU A 214 -8.35 -12.43 -4.88
C GLU A 214 -7.81 -13.47 -5.88
N VAL A 215 -6.62 -13.25 -6.42
CA VAL A 215 -5.98 -14.20 -7.36
C VAL A 215 -5.76 -15.54 -6.69
N LEU A 216 -5.17 -15.58 -5.49
CA LEU A 216 -4.95 -16.84 -4.76
C LEU A 216 -6.27 -17.55 -4.42
N MET A 217 -7.23 -16.83 -3.89
CA MET A 217 -8.50 -17.41 -3.46
C MET A 217 -9.36 -17.91 -4.63
N ASN A 218 -9.39 -17.20 -5.76
CA ASN A 218 -10.11 -17.64 -6.95
C ASN A 218 -9.50 -18.92 -7.55
N ASN A 219 -8.20 -19.13 -7.37
CA ASN A 219 -7.49 -20.35 -7.78
C ASN A 219 -7.42 -21.40 -6.65
N ARG A 220 -8.16 -21.21 -5.56
CA ARG A 220 -8.24 -22.13 -4.41
C ARG A 220 -6.88 -22.43 -3.77
N CYS A 221 -5.94 -21.51 -3.84
CA CYS A 221 -4.64 -21.61 -3.20
C CYS A 221 -4.78 -21.18 -1.74
N THR A 222 -5.08 -22.13 -0.85
CA THR A 222 -5.40 -21.87 0.55
C THR A 222 -4.39 -22.46 1.54
N SER A 223 -3.37 -23.17 1.06
CA SER A 223 -2.28 -23.68 1.87
C SER A 223 -0.93 -23.14 1.42
N VAL A 224 0.08 -23.18 2.30
CA VAL A 224 1.45 -22.72 2.00
C VAL A 224 1.94 -23.28 0.67
N ASN A 225 1.89 -24.61 0.52
CA ASN A 225 2.40 -25.29 -0.67
C ASN A 225 1.63 -24.90 -1.93
N GLN A 226 0.29 -24.79 -1.86
CA GLN A 226 -0.52 -24.36 -3.00
C GLN A 226 -0.21 -22.92 -3.42
N MET A 227 -0.01 -22.01 -2.45
CA MET A 227 0.31 -20.61 -2.73
C MET A 227 1.69 -20.48 -3.37
N LEU A 228 2.72 -21.15 -2.82
CA LEU A 228 4.08 -21.12 -3.38
C LEU A 228 4.12 -21.77 -4.78
N HIS A 229 3.47 -22.91 -4.94
CA HIS A 229 3.34 -23.58 -6.23
C HIS A 229 2.66 -22.68 -7.28
N TYR A 230 1.53 -22.06 -6.93
CA TYR A 230 0.79 -21.18 -7.84
C TYR A 230 1.63 -19.99 -8.30
N VAL A 231 2.40 -19.38 -7.42
CA VAL A 231 3.28 -18.25 -7.77
C VAL A 231 4.34 -18.66 -8.77
N CYS A 232 4.88 -19.88 -8.67
CA CYS A 232 5.93 -20.37 -9.57
C CYS A 232 5.40 -20.98 -10.88
N MET A 233 4.35 -21.81 -10.78
CA MET A 233 3.99 -22.76 -11.82
C MET A 233 2.74 -22.37 -12.62
N SER A 234 2.04 -21.27 -12.26
CA SER A 234 0.90 -20.83 -13.07
C SER A 234 1.42 -20.27 -14.40
N GLY A 235 0.98 -20.87 -15.51
CA GLY A 235 1.40 -20.50 -16.87
C GLY A 235 1.11 -19.02 -17.24
N ASP A 236 0.10 -18.41 -16.61
CA ASP A 236 -0.18 -16.97 -16.63
C ASP A 236 0.39 -16.37 -15.34
N SER A 237 1.69 -16.11 -15.32
CA SER A 237 2.46 -15.74 -14.15
C SER A 237 2.16 -14.33 -13.61
N PHE A 238 0.91 -14.09 -13.23
CA PHE A 238 0.49 -12.80 -12.66
C PHE A 238 1.48 -12.28 -11.61
N PHE A 239 1.91 -13.13 -10.67
CA PHE A 239 2.85 -12.73 -9.62
C PHE A 239 4.28 -12.54 -10.13
N MET A 240 4.70 -13.26 -11.17
CA MET A 240 6.05 -13.11 -11.72
C MET A 240 6.22 -11.76 -12.40
N ASP A 241 5.25 -11.33 -13.19
CA ASP A 241 5.31 -10.07 -13.95
C ASP A 241 4.84 -8.86 -13.16
N GLU A 242 3.97 -9.06 -12.17
CA GLU A 242 3.29 -7.97 -11.44
C GLU A 242 4.30 -7.03 -10.77
N GLY A 243 5.30 -7.57 -10.06
CA GLY A 243 6.28 -6.74 -9.38
C GLY A 243 7.05 -5.82 -10.33
N ARG A 244 7.50 -6.38 -11.46
CA ARG A 244 8.18 -5.61 -12.50
C ARG A 244 7.26 -4.58 -13.15
N SER A 245 6.05 -5.01 -13.51
CA SER A 245 5.06 -4.15 -14.19
C SER A 245 4.67 -2.94 -13.35
N VAL A 246 4.40 -3.16 -12.05
CA VAL A 246 4.06 -2.06 -11.12
C VAL A 246 5.24 -1.10 -10.98
N LEU A 247 6.44 -1.61 -10.74
CA LEU A 247 7.62 -0.76 -10.51
C LEU A 247 8.07 -0.01 -11.77
N LEU A 248 8.00 -0.61 -12.95
CA LEU A 248 8.30 0.07 -14.21
C LEU A 248 7.33 1.23 -14.50
N GLN A 249 6.06 1.05 -14.18
CA GLN A 249 5.07 2.10 -14.32
C GLN A 249 5.30 3.24 -13.33
N GLU A 250 5.79 2.95 -12.11
CA GLU A 250 6.13 3.95 -11.11
C GLU A 250 7.43 4.71 -11.44
N PHE A 251 8.50 4.00 -11.76
CA PHE A 251 9.86 4.57 -11.90
C PHE A 251 10.19 5.13 -13.28
N GLY A 252 9.49 4.70 -14.32
CA GLY A 252 9.78 5.11 -15.69
C GLY A 252 11.21 4.74 -16.11
N LYS A 253 11.94 5.68 -16.74
CA LYS A 253 13.28 5.43 -17.29
C LYS A 253 14.39 5.19 -16.26
N GLN A 254 14.19 5.57 -15.00
CA GLN A 254 15.20 5.45 -13.93
C GLN A 254 15.14 4.13 -13.16
N TYR A 255 14.41 3.13 -13.66
CA TYR A 255 14.12 1.89 -12.93
C TYR A 255 15.36 1.11 -12.48
N GLY A 256 16.44 1.09 -13.26
CA GLY A 256 17.61 0.25 -12.99
C GLY A 256 18.26 0.49 -11.62
N THR A 257 18.53 1.75 -11.27
CA THR A 257 19.11 2.10 -9.96
C THR A 257 18.16 1.78 -8.82
N TYR A 258 16.86 2.08 -8.98
CA TYR A 258 15.86 1.77 -7.95
C TYR A 258 15.70 0.25 -7.73
N PHE A 259 15.72 -0.55 -8.81
CA PHE A 259 15.69 -2.00 -8.69
C PHE A 259 16.91 -2.54 -7.94
N SER A 260 18.11 -2.05 -8.24
CA SER A 260 19.34 -2.45 -7.53
C SER A 260 19.27 -2.13 -6.03
N ILE A 261 18.76 -0.94 -5.66
CA ILE A 261 18.55 -0.56 -4.26
C ILE A 261 17.54 -1.48 -3.59
N LEU A 262 16.40 -1.73 -4.24
CA LEU A 262 15.33 -2.58 -3.68
C LEU A 262 15.76 -4.03 -3.54
N ASP A 263 16.58 -4.56 -4.46
CA ASP A 263 17.16 -5.89 -4.35
C ASP A 263 18.02 -6.02 -3.09
N GLN A 264 18.88 -5.04 -2.79
CA GLN A 264 19.68 -5.04 -1.55
C GLN A 264 18.79 -4.98 -0.30
N ILE A 265 17.77 -4.12 -0.28
CA ILE A 265 16.86 -3.98 0.87
C ILE A 265 15.97 -5.21 1.06
N ALA A 266 15.69 -5.98 0.01
CA ALA A 266 14.83 -7.16 0.09
C ALA A 266 15.41 -8.29 0.96
N HIS A 267 16.72 -8.31 1.17
CA HIS A 267 17.40 -9.31 1.99
C HIS A 267 17.25 -9.05 3.50
N GLY A 268 16.95 -7.83 3.90
CA GLY A 268 16.78 -7.41 5.28
C GLY A 268 16.76 -5.90 5.41
N ASP A 269 16.57 -5.42 6.64
CA ASP A 269 16.65 -3.99 6.92
C ASP A 269 18.13 -3.57 6.96
N VAL A 270 18.54 -2.68 6.08
CA VAL A 270 19.93 -2.28 5.85
C VAL A 270 20.12 -0.77 6.00
N THR A 271 21.33 -0.35 6.35
CA THR A 271 21.72 1.06 6.37
C THR A 271 22.06 1.58 4.98
N GLN A 272 22.02 2.91 4.79
CA GLN A 272 22.43 3.52 3.53
C GLN A 272 23.88 3.13 3.16
N ASN A 273 24.79 3.11 4.13
CA ASN A 273 26.20 2.77 3.90
C ASN A 273 26.38 1.33 3.40
N GLU A 274 25.58 0.38 3.92
CA GLU A 274 25.59 -1.01 3.47
C GLU A 274 25.09 -1.12 2.02
N ILE A 275 24.02 -0.39 1.65
CA ILE A 275 23.51 -0.35 0.27
C ILE A 275 24.56 0.25 -0.67
N GLU A 276 25.16 1.39 -0.29
CA GLU A 276 26.20 2.07 -1.08
C GLU A 276 27.42 1.20 -1.29
N ALA A 277 27.85 0.47 -0.24
CA ALA A 277 28.98 -0.45 -0.31
C ALA A 277 28.67 -1.66 -1.22
N ALA A 278 27.48 -2.26 -1.10
CA ALA A 278 27.09 -3.41 -1.90
C ALA A 278 26.96 -3.09 -3.39
N LEU A 279 26.47 -1.89 -3.72
CA LEU A 279 26.29 -1.45 -5.11
C LEU A 279 27.53 -0.74 -5.71
N ALA A 280 28.59 -0.56 -4.93
CA ALA A 280 29.75 0.28 -5.29
C ALA A 280 29.34 1.70 -5.77
N MET A 281 28.26 2.23 -5.21
CA MET A 281 27.70 3.54 -5.51
C MET A 281 27.86 4.48 -4.30
N LYS A 282 27.86 5.79 -4.56
CA LYS A 282 27.93 6.80 -3.50
C LYS A 282 26.73 7.74 -3.59
N SER A 283 26.36 8.33 -2.45
CA SER A 283 25.34 9.39 -2.39
C SER A 283 23.93 8.93 -2.82
N LEU A 284 23.51 7.72 -2.40
CA LEU A 284 22.18 7.18 -2.69
C LEU A 284 21.04 7.81 -1.86
N GLY A 285 21.33 8.78 -1.00
CA GLY A 285 20.35 9.43 -0.14
C GLY A 285 19.17 10.04 -0.90
N GLY A 286 19.43 10.62 -2.09
CA GLY A 286 18.36 11.16 -2.96
C GLY A 286 17.42 10.08 -3.49
N GLN A 287 17.95 8.96 -3.95
CA GLN A 287 17.16 7.82 -4.45
C GLN A 287 16.38 7.16 -3.33
N LEU A 288 16.98 6.97 -2.15
CA LEU A 288 16.29 6.43 -0.97
C LEU A 288 15.16 7.35 -0.53
N LYS A 289 15.39 8.67 -0.52
CA LYS A 289 14.35 9.66 -0.25
C LYS A 289 13.19 9.59 -1.26
N MET A 290 13.50 9.44 -2.55
CA MET A 290 12.46 9.26 -3.57
C MET A 290 11.67 7.97 -3.37
N LEU A 291 12.33 6.84 -3.06
CA LEU A 291 11.67 5.56 -2.77
C LEU A 291 10.78 5.63 -1.53
N GLU A 292 11.17 6.42 -0.52
CA GLU A 292 10.38 6.65 0.69
C GLU A 292 9.25 7.66 0.47
N GLU A 293 9.59 8.88 0.04
CA GLU A 293 8.66 10.01 0.04
C GLU A 293 7.76 10.09 -1.19
N LYS A 294 8.27 9.74 -2.38
CA LYS A 294 7.45 9.79 -3.62
C LYS A 294 6.73 8.49 -3.87
N TYR A 295 7.45 7.36 -3.80
CA TYR A 295 6.89 6.06 -4.19
C TYR A 295 6.29 5.29 -3.02
N GLY A 296 6.70 5.56 -1.76
CA GLY A 296 6.20 4.86 -0.57
C GLY A 296 6.51 3.35 -0.56
N ILE A 297 7.56 2.92 -1.27
CA ILE A 297 7.95 1.50 -1.38
C ILE A 297 8.92 1.12 -0.27
N VAL A 298 9.79 2.05 0.12
CA VAL A 298 10.77 1.88 1.17
C VAL A 298 10.32 2.62 2.42
N GLN A 299 10.54 2.02 3.56
CA GLN A 299 10.34 2.63 4.87
C GLN A 299 11.68 2.86 5.55
N LYS A 300 11.90 4.10 5.98
CA LYS A 300 13.00 4.47 6.85
C LYS A 300 12.62 4.15 8.30
N LYS A 301 13.30 3.19 8.90
CA LYS A 301 13.06 2.73 10.26
C LYS A 301 14.04 3.36 11.23
N ARG A 302 13.53 3.82 12.37
CA ARG A 302 14.31 4.30 13.50
C ARG A 302 13.97 3.49 14.73
N PRO A 303 14.92 3.24 15.63
CA PRO A 303 14.60 2.61 16.91
C PRO A 303 13.67 3.51 17.73
N VAL A 304 12.81 2.90 18.52
CA VAL A 304 11.92 3.63 19.44
C VAL A 304 12.78 4.53 20.33
N GLY A 305 12.36 5.79 20.53
CA GLY A 305 13.08 6.79 21.32
C GLY A 305 14.27 7.46 20.63
N ALA A 306 14.56 7.12 19.36
CA ALA A 306 15.61 7.81 18.61
C ALA A 306 15.23 9.28 18.32
N LYS A 307 16.19 10.18 18.50
CA LYS A 307 16.00 11.61 18.16
C LYS A 307 15.85 11.80 16.65
N GLU A 308 15.10 12.82 16.26
CA GLU A 308 15.11 13.30 14.88
C GLU A 308 16.53 13.61 14.43
N GLY A 309 16.94 13.11 13.25
CA GLY A 309 18.32 13.26 12.77
C GLY A 309 19.30 12.17 13.19
N SER A 310 18.90 11.21 14.04
CA SER A 310 19.75 10.06 14.37
C SER A 310 20.19 9.31 13.10
N GLN A 311 21.48 8.98 13.04
CA GLN A 311 22.06 8.20 11.93
C GLN A 311 21.81 6.68 12.07
N THR A 312 21.20 6.24 13.17
CA THR A 312 20.88 4.82 13.43
C THR A 312 19.60 4.43 12.67
N VAL A 313 19.66 4.53 11.35
CA VAL A 313 18.53 4.34 10.45
C VAL A 313 18.74 3.10 9.61
N ARG A 314 17.70 2.29 9.49
CA ARG A 314 17.64 1.16 8.55
C ARG A 314 16.53 1.39 7.51
N TYR A 315 16.75 0.91 6.31
CA TYR A 315 15.77 0.95 5.24
C TYR A 315 15.22 -0.45 5.00
N GLY A 316 13.91 -0.57 4.90
CA GLY A 316 13.22 -1.84 4.60
C GLY A 316 12.16 -1.63 3.53
N ILE A 317 11.89 -2.64 2.70
CA ILE A 317 10.74 -2.62 1.80
C ILE A 317 9.47 -2.67 2.65
N GLN A 318 8.59 -1.69 2.50
CA GLN A 318 7.36 -1.59 3.27
C GLN A 318 6.39 -2.72 2.94
N ASP A 319 6.32 -3.10 1.71
CA ASP A 319 5.36 -4.03 1.13
C ASP A 319 5.84 -5.49 1.19
N ASN A 320 5.01 -6.38 1.75
CA ASN A 320 5.36 -7.80 1.82
C ASN A 320 5.44 -8.46 0.45
N PHE A 321 4.55 -8.09 -0.50
CA PHE A 321 4.60 -8.64 -1.86
C PHE A 321 5.91 -8.26 -2.56
N PHE A 322 6.34 -6.99 -2.51
CA PHE A 322 7.62 -6.61 -3.11
C PHE A 322 8.81 -7.27 -2.43
N ARG A 323 8.80 -7.45 -1.09
CA ARG A 323 9.84 -8.22 -0.40
C ARG A 323 9.91 -9.65 -0.93
N PHE A 324 8.74 -10.31 -1.06
CA PHE A 324 8.63 -11.65 -1.60
C PHE A 324 9.09 -11.71 -3.06
N TRP A 325 8.66 -10.75 -3.88
CA TRP A 325 8.97 -10.68 -5.30
C TRP A 325 10.47 -10.50 -5.56
N PHE A 326 11.13 -9.56 -4.87
CA PHE A 326 12.58 -9.36 -4.99
C PHE A 326 13.35 -10.57 -4.48
N ARG A 327 12.95 -11.15 -3.33
CA ARG A 327 13.63 -12.31 -2.73
C ARG A 327 13.67 -13.53 -3.62
N TYR A 328 12.58 -13.79 -4.36
CA TYR A 328 12.43 -15.04 -5.12
C TYR A 328 12.35 -14.82 -6.63
N ILE A 329 11.50 -13.93 -7.09
CA ILE A 329 11.24 -13.77 -8.52
C ILE A 329 12.36 -12.96 -9.19
N HIS A 330 12.66 -11.79 -8.69
CA HIS A 330 13.71 -10.95 -9.27
C HIS A 330 15.10 -11.58 -9.16
N ARG A 331 15.43 -12.06 -7.97
CA ARG A 331 16.75 -12.66 -7.68
C ARG A 331 17.05 -13.89 -8.54
N TYR A 332 16.05 -14.69 -8.81
CA TYR A 332 16.19 -15.94 -9.57
C TYR A 332 15.60 -15.83 -10.99
N SER A 333 15.59 -14.64 -11.57
CA SER A 333 15.08 -14.38 -12.92
C SER A 333 15.73 -15.27 -13.98
N SER A 334 17.00 -15.64 -13.83
CA SER A 334 17.69 -16.60 -14.72
C SER A 334 17.04 -17.98 -14.75
N LEU A 335 16.52 -18.48 -13.61
CA LEU A 335 15.77 -19.75 -13.61
C LEU A 335 14.45 -19.63 -14.35
N ILE A 336 13.81 -18.46 -14.26
CA ILE A 336 12.55 -18.17 -14.97
C ILE A 336 12.81 -18.09 -16.48
N GLU A 337 13.88 -17.42 -16.90
CA GLU A 337 14.28 -17.28 -18.30
C GLU A 337 14.55 -18.64 -18.97
N ILE A 338 15.21 -19.55 -18.26
CA ILE A 338 15.48 -20.92 -18.77
C ILE A 338 14.34 -21.91 -18.47
N GLN A 339 13.18 -21.43 -17.96
CA GLN A 339 11.98 -22.22 -17.61
C GLN A 339 12.24 -23.33 -16.58
N ASN A 340 13.26 -23.19 -15.73
CA ASN A 340 13.51 -24.13 -14.63
C ASN A 340 12.71 -23.77 -13.37
N LEU A 341 11.40 -23.69 -13.53
CA LEU A 341 10.46 -23.32 -12.47
C LEU A 341 10.44 -24.31 -11.28
N PRO A 342 10.61 -25.63 -11.48
CA PRO A 342 10.71 -26.56 -10.35
C PRO A 342 11.89 -26.25 -9.40
N ALA A 343 13.03 -25.81 -9.93
CA ALA A 343 14.16 -25.41 -9.10
C ALA A 343 13.86 -24.14 -8.30
N LEU A 344 13.15 -23.17 -8.90
CA LEU A 344 12.68 -21.97 -8.21
C LEU A 344 11.72 -22.33 -7.06
N GLU A 345 10.74 -23.19 -7.31
CA GLU A 345 9.80 -23.65 -6.29
C GLU A 345 10.53 -24.33 -5.12
N GLN A 346 11.48 -25.19 -5.40
CA GLN A 346 12.26 -25.86 -4.35
C GLN A 346 13.06 -24.86 -3.49
N ILE A 347 13.63 -23.82 -4.11
CA ILE A 347 14.32 -22.73 -3.39
C ILE A 347 13.34 -22.01 -2.48
N MET A 348 12.15 -21.66 -2.98
CA MET A 348 11.12 -20.99 -2.20
C MET A 348 10.67 -21.81 -1.01
N VAL A 349 10.36 -23.10 -1.21
CA VAL A 349 9.93 -24.01 -0.14
C VAL A 349 11.00 -24.15 0.95
N ASN A 350 12.27 -24.31 0.56
CA ASN A 350 13.37 -24.48 1.50
C ASN A 350 13.66 -23.20 2.32
N ASP A 351 13.53 -22.02 1.71
CA ASP A 351 13.84 -20.75 2.38
C ASP A 351 12.62 -20.12 3.08
N TYR A 352 11.39 -20.53 2.75
CA TYR A 352 10.16 -19.93 3.22
C TYR A 352 10.10 -19.76 4.73
N THR A 353 10.51 -20.79 5.49
CA THR A 353 10.50 -20.76 6.96
C THR A 353 11.37 -19.64 7.52
N THR A 354 12.54 -19.41 6.92
CA THR A 354 13.46 -18.33 7.32
C THR A 354 12.89 -16.97 6.91
N PHE A 355 12.45 -16.84 5.66
CA PHE A 355 11.95 -15.60 5.09
C PHE A 355 10.69 -15.08 5.79
N SER A 356 9.77 -15.96 6.12
CA SER A 356 8.49 -15.59 6.75
C SER A 356 8.60 -15.20 8.23
N GLY A 357 9.79 -15.36 8.86
CA GLY A 357 10.02 -14.87 10.23
C GLY A 357 9.81 -13.35 10.35
N ILE A 358 10.35 -12.58 9.41
CA ILE A 358 10.13 -11.12 9.37
C ILE A 358 8.66 -10.79 9.04
N ALA A 359 8.00 -11.60 8.23
CA ALA A 359 6.57 -11.40 7.93
C ALA A 359 5.70 -11.65 9.17
N LEU A 360 6.08 -12.60 10.04
CA LEU A 360 5.42 -12.86 11.32
C LEU A 360 5.55 -11.66 12.28
N GLU A 361 6.74 -11.06 12.38
CA GLU A 361 6.95 -9.86 13.16
C GLU A 361 6.07 -8.71 12.66
N ARG A 362 6.01 -8.50 11.34
CA ARG A 362 5.14 -7.50 10.71
C ARG A 362 3.65 -7.78 10.94
N TRP A 363 3.25 -9.04 10.97
CA TRP A 363 1.88 -9.42 11.31
C TRP A 363 1.49 -8.95 12.69
N PHE A 364 2.33 -9.21 13.71
CA PHE A 364 2.04 -8.77 15.07
C PHE A 364 2.06 -7.26 15.22
N ARG A 365 2.98 -6.55 14.58
CA ARG A 365 2.97 -5.08 14.55
C ARG A 365 1.67 -4.55 13.93
N GLN A 366 1.22 -5.14 12.83
CA GLN A 366 -0.03 -4.76 12.19
C GLN A 366 -1.24 -5.04 13.10
N LYS A 367 -1.31 -6.20 13.71
CA LYS A 367 -2.36 -6.58 14.67
C LYS A 367 -2.40 -5.63 15.88
N MET A 368 -1.24 -5.21 16.37
CA MET A 368 -1.13 -4.22 17.44
C MET A 368 -1.63 -2.84 17.00
N MET A 369 -1.24 -2.37 15.82
CA MET A 369 -1.74 -1.11 15.26
C MET A 369 -3.27 -1.12 15.10
N GLU A 370 -3.82 -2.22 14.62
CA GLU A 370 -5.28 -2.40 14.43
C GLU A 370 -6.05 -2.42 15.76
N SER A 371 -5.40 -2.78 16.87
CA SER A 371 -6.04 -2.81 18.20
C SER A 371 -6.31 -1.42 18.80
N CYS A 372 -5.70 -0.37 18.27
CA CYS A 372 -5.78 1.01 18.78
C CYS A 372 -5.41 1.17 20.29
N ARG A 373 -4.67 0.20 20.87
CA ARG A 373 -4.28 0.21 22.29
C ARG A 373 -2.98 0.94 22.56
N TYR A 374 -2.19 1.20 21.53
CA TYR A 374 -0.82 1.68 21.64
C TYR A 374 -0.66 3.07 21.05
N ARG A 375 0.15 3.90 21.68
CA ARG A 375 0.58 5.20 21.15
C ARG A 375 1.91 5.13 20.39
N VAL A 376 2.76 4.13 20.73
CA VAL A 376 4.03 3.86 20.05
C VAL A 376 4.13 2.37 19.77
N ILE A 377 4.52 2.01 18.55
CA ILE A 377 4.87 0.65 18.14
C ILE A 377 6.08 0.74 17.23
N GLY A 378 7.19 0.08 17.59
CA GLY A 378 8.40 0.07 16.77
C GLY A 378 9.34 -1.05 17.18
N GLY A 379 10.49 -1.13 16.56
CA GLY A 379 11.62 -1.94 17.02
C GLY A 379 12.58 -1.10 17.86
N TRP A 380 13.41 -1.74 18.63
CA TRP A 380 14.53 -1.08 19.26
C TRP A 380 15.82 -1.83 18.97
N TRP A 381 16.86 -1.11 18.61
CA TRP A 381 18.20 -1.66 18.39
C TRP A 381 19.26 -0.65 18.79
N GLN A 382 20.37 -1.16 19.24
CA GLN A 382 21.57 -0.37 19.52
C GLN A 382 22.65 -0.76 18.51
N GLY A 383 23.22 0.22 17.82
CA GLY A 383 24.25 -0.03 16.82
C GLY A 383 25.52 -0.64 17.41
N GLY A 384 26.03 -1.64 16.74
CA GLY A 384 27.20 -2.46 16.84
C GLY A 384 28.30 -2.07 17.80
N GLY A 385 28.24 -2.66 19.00
CA GLY A 385 29.47 -3.01 19.71
C GLY A 385 29.92 -4.39 19.25
N LYS A 386 31.20 -4.59 18.94
CA LYS A 386 31.75 -5.93 18.77
C LYS A 386 31.71 -6.62 20.13
N ASN A 387 31.11 -7.79 20.19
CA ASN A 387 31.22 -8.63 21.39
C ASN A 387 32.67 -9.08 21.60
N ALA A 388 32.99 -9.68 22.76
CA ALA A 388 34.29 -10.21 23.10
C ALA A 388 34.85 -11.25 22.09
N LYS A 389 33.99 -11.72 21.14
CA LYS A 389 34.35 -12.64 20.05
C LYS A 389 34.43 -11.96 18.67
N GLY A 390 34.30 -10.63 18.61
CA GLY A 390 34.40 -9.86 17.35
C GLY A 390 33.16 -9.89 16.46
N ASN A 391 32.07 -10.53 16.88
CA ASN A 391 30.79 -10.53 16.18
C ASN A 391 29.99 -9.27 16.56
N ASN A 392 29.26 -8.71 15.62
CA ASN A 392 28.28 -7.66 15.90
C ASN A 392 27.16 -8.26 16.77
N ASP A 393 27.18 -7.95 18.07
CA ASP A 393 26.03 -8.22 18.94
C ASP A 393 25.04 -7.09 18.74
N ASP A 394 24.16 -7.27 17.76
CA ASP A 394 23.01 -6.41 17.60
C ASP A 394 22.01 -6.73 18.70
N PHE A 395 21.99 -5.88 19.74
CA PHE A 395 20.92 -5.90 20.71
C PHE A 395 19.66 -5.34 20.04
N GLU A 396 18.84 -6.20 19.54
CA GLU A 396 17.57 -5.85 18.89
C GLU A 396 16.39 -6.44 19.64
N ILE A 397 15.37 -5.63 19.92
CA ILE A 397 14.06 -6.06 20.40
C ILE A 397 13.10 -5.92 19.22
N ASP A 398 12.43 -7.03 18.86
CA ASP A 398 11.61 -7.11 17.68
C ASP A 398 10.45 -6.10 17.73
N ILE A 399 9.75 -6.00 18.88
CA ILE A 399 8.70 -4.98 19.07
C ILE A 399 8.83 -4.36 20.45
N VAL A 400 8.84 -3.03 20.49
CA VAL A 400 8.64 -2.20 21.69
C VAL A 400 7.38 -1.40 21.48
N ALA A 401 6.44 -1.52 22.42
CA ALA A 401 5.15 -0.84 22.33
C ALA A 401 4.86 -0.07 23.62
N GLU A 402 4.28 1.11 23.47
CA GLU A 402 3.82 1.92 24.58
C GLU A 402 2.29 2.06 24.49
N THR A 403 1.61 1.61 25.50
CA THR A 403 0.16 1.66 25.58
C THR A 403 -0.35 3.06 25.87
N LEU A 404 -1.64 3.30 25.67
CA LEU A 404 -2.27 4.61 25.94
C LEU A 404 -2.23 5.01 27.41
N ASP A 405 -2.16 4.04 28.34
CA ASP A 405 -2.00 4.26 29.79
C ASP A 405 -0.54 4.47 30.22
N GLY A 406 0.42 4.42 29.27
CA GLY A 406 1.84 4.64 29.52
C GLY A 406 2.63 3.40 29.93
N SER A 407 2.02 2.20 29.98
CA SER A 407 2.75 0.95 30.20
C SER A 407 3.63 0.63 29.01
N VAL A 408 4.83 0.06 29.26
CA VAL A 408 5.78 -0.33 28.22
C VAL A 408 5.84 -1.83 28.10
N GLU A 409 5.76 -2.32 26.88
CA GLU A 409 5.77 -3.73 26.54
C GLU A 409 6.89 -4.02 25.51
N ALA A 410 7.66 -5.09 25.74
CA ALA A 410 8.71 -5.56 24.85
C ALA A 410 8.43 -6.98 24.40
N TYR A 411 8.56 -7.22 23.10
CA TYR A 411 8.21 -8.51 22.50
C TYR A 411 9.37 -9.06 21.67
N GLU A 412 9.63 -10.35 21.84
CA GLU A 412 10.48 -11.15 20.96
C GLU A 412 9.57 -12.06 20.12
N VAL A 413 9.73 -12.03 18.79
CA VAL A 413 8.90 -12.81 17.87
C VAL A 413 9.71 -13.96 17.29
N LYS A 414 9.25 -15.19 17.48
CA LYS A 414 9.91 -16.40 16.96
C LYS A 414 8.88 -17.31 16.30
N ARG A 415 9.18 -17.86 15.12
CA ARG A 415 8.29 -18.86 14.50
C ARG A 415 8.10 -20.09 15.39
N ASN A 416 9.19 -20.62 15.95
CA ASN A 416 9.16 -21.73 16.90
C ASN A 416 9.14 -21.16 18.32
N PRO A 417 8.09 -21.39 19.12
CA PRO A 417 7.98 -20.90 20.49
C PRO A 417 9.12 -21.40 21.40
N GLN A 418 9.67 -22.57 21.13
CA GLN A 418 10.80 -23.12 21.88
C GLN A 418 12.10 -22.31 21.73
N LYS A 419 12.19 -21.44 20.69
CA LYS A 419 13.34 -20.55 20.50
C LYS A 419 13.21 -19.23 21.26
N TYR A 420 12.09 -18.98 21.94
CA TYR A 420 11.95 -17.81 22.81
C TYR A 420 12.81 -17.98 24.06
N ASN A 421 13.64 -16.97 24.34
CA ASN A 421 14.53 -16.97 25.50
C ASN A 421 14.25 -15.73 26.37
N PRO A 422 13.48 -15.88 27.47
CA PRO A 422 13.12 -14.77 28.36
C PRO A 422 14.34 -14.09 28.99
N ALA A 423 15.41 -14.85 29.29
CA ALA A 423 16.63 -14.28 29.88
C ALA A 423 17.34 -13.35 28.90
N ARG A 424 17.41 -13.72 27.62
CA ARG A 424 17.99 -12.87 26.59
C ARG A 424 17.14 -11.62 26.32
N LEU A 425 15.82 -11.74 26.31
CA LEU A 425 14.94 -10.57 26.18
C LEU A 425 15.13 -9.62 27.37
N ARG A 426 15.25 -10.14 28.59
CA ARG A 426 15.53 -9.35 29.80
C ARG A 426 16.85 -8.58 29.68
N GLU A 427 17.90 -9.21 29.15
CA GLU A 427 19.18 -8.55 28.90
C GLU A 427 19.04 -7.39 27.91
N LYS A 428 18.35 -7.61 26.77
CA LYS A 428 18.07 -6.58 25.76
C LYS A 428 17.26 -5.42 26.34
N VAL A 429 16.21 -5.72 27.12
CA VAL A 429 15.40 -4.71 27.82
C VAL A 429 16.25 -3.93 28.81
N GLY A 430 17.12 -4.57 29.58
CA GLY A 430 18.05 -3.89 30.48
C GLY A 430 19.00 -2.94 29.75
N MET A 431 19.46 -3.29 28.56
CA MET A 431 20.24 -2.40 27.71
C MET A 431 19.42 -1.19 27.22
N MET A 432 18.20 -1.43 26.75
CA MET A 432 17.26 -0.36 26.36
C MET A 432 16.99 0.61 27.51
N GLN A 433 16.76 0.09 28.73
CA GLN A 433 16.43 0.89 29.89
C GLN A 433 17.58 1.80 30.39
N ARG A 434 18.80 1.58 29.96
CA ARG A 434 19.91 2.52 30.24
C ARG A 434 19.71 3.87 29.55
N HIS A 435 18.97 3.90 28.44
CA HIS A 435 18.80 5.09 27.59
C HIS A 435 17.34 5.54 27.50
N LEU A 436 16.39 4.59 27.55
CA LEU A 436 14.97 4.81 27.31
C LEU A 436 14.16 4.09 28.41
N TYR A 437 13.08 4.67 28.89
CA TYR A 437 12.20 4.11 29.93
C TYR A 437 12.92 3.81 31.26
N ARG A 438 13.85 4.67 31.67
CA ARG A 438 14.60 4.51 32.93
C ARG A 438 13.65 4.48 34.12
N GLY A 439 13.81 3.44 34.99
CA GLY A 439 12.99 3.29 36.17
C GLY A 439 11.54 2.86 35.95
N GLN A 440 11.12 2.65 34.70
CA GLN A 440 9.81 2.10 34.38
C GLN A 440 9.86 0.58 34.32
N GLU A 441 8.79 -0.08 34.75
CA GLU A 441 8.62 -1.50 34.52
C GLU A 441 8.32 -1.76 33.02
N VAL A 442 9.05 -2.70 32.42
CA VAL A 442 8.82 -3.16 31.04
C VAL A 442 8.32 -4.59 31.09
N LYS A 443 7.08 -4.79 30.64
CA LYS A 443 6.48 -6.12 30.52
C LYS A 443 7.10 -6.83 29.32
N MET A 444 7.47 -8.11 29.46
CA MET A 444 8.17 -8.88 28.43
C MET A 444 7.33 -10.07 27.97
N PHE A 445 7.23 -10.24 26.65
CA PHE A 445 6.42 -11.29 26.04
C PHE A 445 7.17 -11.99 24.90
N GLY A 446 6.93 -13.30 24.74
CA GLY A 446 7.25 -14.03 23.53
C GLY A 446 6.01 -14.15 22.66
N LEU A 447 6.18 -13.96 21.36
CA LEU A 447 5.12 -14.19 20.36
C LEU A 447 5.63 -15.23 19.34
N SER A 448 4.76 -16.13 18.96
CA SER A 448 5.06 -17.14 17.96
C SER A 448 3.94 -17.27 16.92
N ILE A 449 4.10 -18.20 16.00
CA ILE A 449 3.05 -18.49 15.01
C ILE A 449 1.77 -19.01 15.67
N GLU A 450 1.85 -19.54 16.88
CA GLU A 450 0.69 -20.07 17.61
C GLU A 450 -0.28 -18.98 18.07
N GLU A 451 0.22 -17.73 18.27
CA GLU A 451 -0.59 -16.57 18.69
C GLU A 451 -1.12 -15.73 17.50
N MET A 452 -0.92 -16.18 16.30
CA MET A 452 -1.47 -15.51 15.09
C MET A 452 -3.00 -15.47 15.09
#